data_f1dd0d1f97adf2a116c609cc0aee9bc8
#
_entry.id   f1dd0d1f97adf2a116c609cc0aee9bc8
#
_cell.length_a   1.000
_cell.length_b   1.000
_cell.length_c   1.000
_cell.angle_alpha   90.00
_cell.angle_beta   90.00
_cell.angle_gamma   90.00
#
_symmetry.space_group_name_H-M   'P 1'
#
loop_
_entity.id
_entity.type
_entity.pdbx_description
1 polymer ?
#
loop_
_entity_poly.entity_id
_entity_poly.type
_entity_poly.pdbx_seq_one_letter_code
_entity_poly.pdbx_strand_id
1 'polypeptide(L)'
;MKQETTPEVNIGLVGHVDHGKTTLVKALSGTWTDQHSEELKRGISIRLGYADATFRKCPDCEDPISYLLSETCPHHNKKTDLLRTVSFVDAPGHETLMATMLSGAALMDGAVLVVSATESVPQPQTEEHLMALETIGISNIVIAQTKIDLVDLETARDHYEKLKEFFSGTIAKNAPIIPICADQNININSLIKSIEEHIPTPK
;
A
#
# COMPACT_ATOMS: atom_id res chain seq x y z
N MET A 1 -4.24 -22.66 16.87
CA MET A 1 -4.58 -21.32 17.40
C MET A 1 -3.69 -20.34 16.64
N LYS A 2 -4.26 -19.48 15.77
CA LYS A 2 -3.50 -18.34 15.19
C LYS A 2 -3.11 -17.47 16.38
N GLN A 3 -1.81 -17.23 16.59
CA GLN A 3 -1.38 -16.12 17.44
C GLN A 3 -1.81 -14.84 16.69
N GLU A 4 -2.89 -14.22 17.13
CA GLU A 4 -3.25 -12.86 16.75
C GLU A 4 -2.18 -11.95 17.34
N THR A 5 -1.20 -11.58 16.53
CA THR A 5 -0.25 -10.55 16.88
C THR A 5 -0.93 -9.21 16.66
N THR A 6 -1.00 -8.39 17.71
CA THR A 6 -1.55 -7.03 17.61
C THR A 6 -0.72 -6.23 16.58
N PRO A 7 -1.36 -5.49 15.67
CA PRO A 7 -0.64 -4.62 14.74
C PRO A 7 0.25 -3.60 15.46
N GLU A 8 1.47 -3.45 14.98
CA GLU A 8 2.49 -2.56 15.54
C GLU A 8 2.55 -1.22 14.81
N VAL A 9 1.95 -1.15 13.60
CA VAL A 9 1.97 0.02 12.74
C VAL A 9 0.70 0.09 11.90
N ASN A 10 0.16 1.29 11.72
CA ASN A 10 -0.99 1.56 10.87
C ASN A 10 -0.54 2.23 9.58
N ILE A 11 -0.86 1.64 8.44
CA ILE A 11 -0.43 2.09 7.12
C ILE A 11 -1.66 2.50 6.30
N GLY A 12 -1.75 3.78 5.96
CA GLY A 12 -2.81 4.28 5.10
C GLY A 12 -2.61 3.86 3.65
N LEU A 13 -3.66 3.33 3.02
CA LEU A 13 -3.70 3.13 1.58
C LEU A 13 -4.38 4.33 0.92
N VAL A 14 -3.62 5.05 0.14
CA VAL A 14 -4.02 6.34 -0.45
C VAL A 14 -3.88 6.26 -1.95
N GLY A 15 -4.83 6.79 -2.68
CA GLY A 15 -4.82 6.79 -4.14
C GLY A 15 -6.23 6.88 -4.72
N HIS A 16 -6.33 7.20 -6.00
CA HIS A 16 -7.61 7.39 -6.66
C HIS A 16 -8.47 6.12 -6.68
N VAL A 17 -9.78 6.30 -6.93
CA VAL A 17 -10.70 5.18 -7.23
C VAL A 17 -10.14 4.38 -8.41
N ASP A 18 -10.31 3.08 -8.37
CA ASP A 18 -9.81 2.15 -9.40
C ASP A 18 -8.28 2.02 -9.54
N HIS A 19 -7.46 2.65 -8.70
CA HIS A 19 -6.01 2.41 -8.68
C HIS A 19 -5.59 1.06 -8.09
N GLY A 20 -6.55 0.26 -7.60
CA GLY A 20 -6.30 -1.09 -7.10
C GLY A 20 -5.93 -1.18 -5.62
N LYS A 21 -6.33 -0.18 -4.79
CA LYS A 21 -6.10 -0.19 -3.32
C LYS A 21 -6.68 -1.45 -2.66
N THR A 22 -7.95 -1.73 -2.87
CA THR A 22 -8.62 -2.89 -2.28
C THR A 22 -8.03 -4.23 -2.76
N THR A 23 -7.65 -4.30 -4.04
CA THR A 23 -6.94 -5.47 -4.59
C THR A 23 -5.59 -5.65 -3.92
N LEU A 24 -4.88 -4.55 -3.67
CA LEU A 24 -3.60 -4.58 -2.96
C LEU A 24 -3.78 -5.01 -1.50
N VAL A 25 -4.79 -4.48 -0.80
CA VAL A 25 -5.12 -4.93 0.58
C VAL A 25 -5.36 -6.43 0.60
N LYS A 26 -6.16 -6.93 -0.33
CA LYS A 26 -6.45 -8.37 -0.44
C LYS A 26 -5.17 -9.18 -0.66
N ALA A 27 -4.29 -8.73 -1.56
CA ALA A 27 -3.02 -9.41 -1.83
C ALA A 27 -2.11 -9.47 -0.60
N LEU A 28 -2.12 -8.42 0.25
CA LEU A 28 -1.29 -8.31 1.45
C LEU A 28 -1.89 -8.97 2.69
N SER A 29 -3.21 -8.96 2.85
CA SER A 29 -3.89 -9.43 4.08
C SER A 29 -4.71 -10.71 3.89
N GLY A 30 -5.02 -11.06 2.65
CA GLY A 30 -5.98 -12.13 2.34
C GLY A 30 -7.44 -11.74 2.56
N THR A 31 -7.72 -10.50 2.98
CA THR A 31 -9.07 -10.02 3.34
C THR A 31 -9.57 -8.99 2.33
N TRP A 32 -10.84 -9.10 1.92
CA TRP A 32 -11.53 -8.05 1.17
C TRP A 32 -12.05 -6.98 2.13
N THR A 33 -11.67 -5.73 1.91
CA THR A 33 -12.19 -4.59 2.66
C THR A 33 -13.48 -4.02 2.07
N ASP A 34 -13.88 -4.46 0.88
CA ASP A 34 -15.05 -3.99 0.09
C ASP A 34 -16.43 -4.42 0.62
N GLN A 35 -16.55 -4.90 1.85
CA GLN A 35 -17.87 -5.12 2.44
C GLN A 35 -18.71 -3.83 2.54
N HIS A 36 -18.08 -2.68 2.28
CA HIS A 36 -18.70 -1.36 2.35
C HIS A 36 -19.22 -0.79 1.03
N SER A 37 -18.97 -1.43 -0.12
CA SER A 37 -19.50 -0.95 -1.41
C SER A 37 -21.05 -0.97 -1.46
N GLU A 38 -21.70 -1.84 -0.69
CA GLU A 38 -23.16 -1.84 -0.54
C GLU A 38 -23.66 -0.72 0.40
N GLU A 39 -22.88 -0.31 1.38
CA GLU A 39 -23.23 0.78 2.30
C GLU A 39 -23.18 2.14 1.60
N LEU A 40 -22.23 2.35 0.69
CA LEU A 40 -22.15 3.55 -0.15
C LEU A 40 -23.40 3.72 -1.05
N LYS A 41 -23.96 2.62 -1.56
CA LYS A 41 -25.21 2.66 -2.33
C LYS A 41 -26.43 3.05 -1.50
N ARG A 42 -26.34 2.97 -0.17
CA ARG A 42 -27.45 3.27 0.76
C ARG A 42 -27.28 4.58 1.52
N GLY A 43 -26.25 5.38 1.22
CA GLY A 43 -26.04 6.71 1.84
C GLY A 43 -25.68 6.66 3.32
N ILE A 44 -25.05 5.56 3.80
CA ILE A 44 -24.65 5.37 5.19
C ILE A 44 -23.18 5.73 5.36
N SER A 45 -22.81 6.24 6.54
CA SER A 45 -21.49 6.77 6.92
C SER A 45 -20.31 5.95 6.39
N ILE A 46 -19.37 6.63 5.73
CA ILE A 46 -18.11 6.09 5.24
C ILE A 46 -17.30 5.59 6.44
N ARG A 47 -17.12 4.29 6.55
CA ARG A 47 -16.23 3.67 7.53
C ARG A 47 -14.90 3.35 6.88
N LEU A 48 -13.79 3.56 7.63
CA LEU A 48 -12.47 3.09 7.24
C LEU A 48 -12.46 1.55 7.27
N GLY A 49 -11.97 0.92 6.21
CA GLY A 49 -11.70 -0.51 6.18
C GLY A 49 -10.36 -0.79 6.87
N TYR A 50 -10.30 -1.82 7.70
CA TYR A 50 -9.06 -2.28 8.33
C TYR A 50 -8.78 -3.71 7.92
N ALA A 51 -7.52 -3.98 7.59
CA ALA A 51 -7.07 -5.32 7.27
C ALA A 51 -5.64 -5.54 7.78
N ASP A 52 -5.45 -6.56 8.59
CA ASP A 52 -4.15 -6.86 9.18
C ASP A 52 -3.36 -7.83 8.29
N ALA A 53 -2.06 -7.58 8.17
CA ALA A 53 -1.12 -8.45 7.48
C ALA A 53 0.10 -8.71 8.35
N THR A 54 0.52 -9.97 8.40
CA THR A 54 1.72 -10.37 9.14
C THR A 54 2.88 -10.56 8.18
N PHE A 55 3.90 -9.71 8.29
CA PHE A 55 5.10 -9.78 7.48
C PHE A 55 6.11 -10.73 8.08
N ARG A 56 6.74 -11.51 7.22
CA ARG A 56 7.66 -12.58 7.58
C ARG A 56 8.88 -12.58 6.67
N LYS A 57 9.96 -13.20 7.10
CA LYS A 57 11.18 -13.35 6.31
C LYS A 57 11.68 -14.79 6.33
N CYS A 58 12.02 -15.31 5.15
CA CYS A 58 12.73 -16.57 5.03
C CYS A 58 14.24 -16.33 5.19
N PRO A 59 14.92 -17.00 6.14
CA PRO A 59 16.36 -16.80 6.35
C PRO A 59 17.23 -17.32 5.22
N ASP A 60 16.72 -18.25 4.40
CA ASP A 60 17.47 -18.93 3.34
C ASP A 60 17.20 -18.33 1.93
N CYS A 61 16.24 -17.42 1.79
CA CYS A 61 15.99 -16.74 0.52
C CYS A 61 16.77 -15.43 0.44
N GLU A 62 17.15 -15.08 -0.79
CA GLU A 62 17.70 -13.75 -1.09
C GLU A 62 16.59 -12.70 -1.16
N ASP A 63 16.93 -11.44 -0.81
CA ASP A 63 16.03 -10.32 -0.95
C ASP A 63 15.78 -9.99 -2.44
N PRO A 64 14.57 -9.61 -2.84
CA PRO A 64 13.37 -9.38 -2.02
C PRO A 64 12.50 -10.64 -1.82
N ILE A 65 12.82 -11.78 -2.41
CA ILE A 65 12.02 -13.02 -2.36
C ILE A 65 11.90 -13.55 -0.92
N SER A 66 12.81 -13.16 -0.06
CA SER A 66 12.80 -13.52 1.37
C SER A 66 11.60 -12.95 2.12
N TYR A 67 11.02 -11.83 1.69
CA TYR A 67 9.88 -11.18 2.35
C TYR A 67 8.56 -11.84 1.93
N LEU A 68 7.82 -12.36 2.90
CA LEU A 68 6.69 -13.25 2.68
C LEU A 68 5.52 -12.89 3.63
N LEU A 69 4.35 -13.43 3.30
CA LEU A 69 3.15 -13.40 4.14
C LEU A 69 2.87 -14.76 4.79
N SER A 70 3.45 -15.82 4.25
CA SER A 70 3.20 -17.20 4.68
C SER A 70 4.13 -17.65 5.82
N GLU A 71 3.60 -18.48 6.72
CA GLU A 71 4.37 -19.10 7.80
C GLU A 71 5.42 -20.11 7.31
N THR A 72 5.22 -20.63 6.10
CA THR A 72 6.15 -21.57 5.46
C THR A 72 6.63 -20.99 4.16
N CYS A 73 7.93 -20.97 3.95
CA CYS A 73 8.55 -20.52 2.72
C CYS A 73 8.21 -21.49 1.56
N PRO A 74 7.64 -21.01 0.45
CA PRO A 74 7.27 -21.85 -0.68
C PRO A 74 8.48 -22.45 -1.41
N HIS A 75 9.67 -21.82 -1.29
CA HIS A 75 10.89 -22.25 -1.96
C HIS A 75 11.69 -23.31 -1.16
N HIS A 76 11.73 -23.15 0.16
CA HIS A 76 12.54 -24.00 1.03
C HIS A 76 11.73 -24.92 1.93
N ASN A 77 10.39 -24.79 1.93
CA ASN A 77 9.47 -25.52 2.82
C ASN A 77 9.85 -25.44 4.31
N LYS A 78 10.48 -24.33 4.71
CA LYS A 78 10.91 -24.03 6.07
C LYS A 78 10.03 -22.96 6.70
N LYS A 79 9.96 -22.97 8.04
CA LYS A 79 9.28 -21.93 8.80
C LYS A 79 9.96 -20.57 8.57
N THR A 80 9.16 -19.54 8.37
CA THR A 80 9.61 -18.16 8.21
C THR A 80 9.65 -17.44 9.56
N ASP A 81 10.57 -16.50 9.71
CA ASP A 81 10.66 -15.65 10.89
C ASP A 81 9.60 -14.56 10.83
N LEU A 82 8.98 -14.29 11.97
CA LEU A 82 8.04 -13.17 12.11
C LEU A 82 8.81 -11.86 12.10
N LEU A 83 8.43 -10.91 11.25
CA LEU A 83 8.94 -9.54 11.30
C LEU A 83 8.02 -8.69 12.18
N ARG A 84 6.83 -8.36 11.70
CA ARG A 84 5.80 -7.63 12.45
C ARG A 84 4.41 -7.83 11.83
N THR A 85 3.37 -7.38 12.54
CA THR A 85 2.02 -7.27 12.01
C THR A 85 1.71 -5.80 11.74
N VAL A 86 1.16 -5.51 10.57
CA VAL A 86 0.73 -4.18 10.13
C VAL A 86 -0.77 -4.15 9.95
N SER A 87 -1.41 -3.02 10.23
CA SER A 87 -2.81 -2.79 9.93
C SER A 87 -2.91 -1.83 8.75
N PHE A 88 -3.49 -2.27 7.65
CA PHE A 88 -3.80 -1.41 6.52
C PHE A 88 -5.12 -0.70 6.74
N VAL A 89 -5.09 0.62 6.59
CA VAL A 89 -6.27 1.47 6.65
C VAL A 89 -6.65 1.83 5.23
N ASP A 90 -7.71 1.19 4.72
CA ASP A 90 -8.24 1.45 3.38
C ASP A 90 -9.21 2.63 3.45
N ALA A 91 -8.82 3.73 2.84
CA ALA A 91 -9.64 4.93 2.75
C ALA A 91 -10.37 4.98 1.39
N PRO A 92 -11.69 5.21 1.36
CA PRO A 92 -12.43 5.32 0.10
C PRO A 92 -11.90 6.49 -0.74
N GLY A 93 -11.76 6.26 -2.05
CA GLY A 93 -11.05 7.14 -2.99
C GLY A 93 -11.81 8.38 -3.48
N HIS A 94 -12.88 8.84 -2.82
CA HIS A 94 -13.67 10.01 -3.22
C HIS A 94 -13.31 11.29 -2.43
N GLU A 95 -13.79 12.46 -2.89
CA GLU A 95 -13.55 13.79 -2.30
C GLU A 95 -13.88 13.91 -0.79
N THR A 96 -14.69 13.03 -0.26
CA THR A 96 -14.91 12.86 1.18
C THR A 96 -13.66 12.40 1.95
N LEU A 97 -12.62 12.04 1.22
CA LEU A 97 -11.34 11.54 1.75
C LEU A 97 -10.63 12.55 2.64
N MET A 98 -10.65 13.83 2.28
CA MET A 98 -9.97 14.88 3.06
C MET A 98 -10.48 14.93 4.49
N ALA A 99 -11.81 14.91 4.69
CA ALA A 99 -12.39 14.94 6.04
C ALA A 99 -12.18 13.61 6.79
N THR A 100 -12.24 12.48 6.08
CA THR A 100 -12.01 11.15 6.66
C THR A 100 -10.54 10.88 6.92
N MET A 101 -9.63 11.33 6.04
CA MET A 101 -8.19 11.30 6.28
C MET A 101 -7.80 12.20 7.44
N LEU A 102 -8.32 13.41 7.53
CA LEU A 102 -8.06 14.33 8.66
C LEU A 102 -8.55 13.75 9.99
N SER A 103 -9.65 13.00 10.00
CA SER A 103 -10.14 12.32 11.21
C SER A 103 -9.44 10.98 11.48
N GLY A 104 -8.98 10.27 10.44
CA GLY A 104 -8.24 9.01 10.54
C GLY A 104 -6.72 9.17 10.54
N ALA A 105 -6.21 10.33 10.17
CA ALA A 105 -4.79 10.63 10.06
C ALA A 105 -4.02 10.53 11.39
N ALA A 106 -4.69 10.83 12.49
CA ALA A 106 -4.14 10.62 13.83
C ALA A 106 -3.82 9.13 14.15
N LEU A 107 -4.20 8.22 13.23
CA LEU A 107 -4.04 6.77 13.39
C LEU A 107 -3.05 6.16 12.39
N MET A 108 -2.45 6.95 11.48
CA MET A 108 -1.54 6.43 10.45
C MET A 108 -0.09 6.79 10.76
N ASP A 109 0.79 5.81 10.74
CA ASP A 109 2.24 5.96 10.98
C ASP A 109 3.02 6.12 9.66
N GLY A 110 2.39 5.74 8.55
CA GLY A 110 2.93 5.85 7.20
C GLY A 110 1.84 5.61 6.15
N ALA A 111 2.21 5.74 4.88
CA ALA A 111 1.28 5.54 3.78
C ALA A 111 1.88 4.77 2.60
N VAL A 112 1.05 3.96 1.94
CA VAL A 112 1.31 3.45 0.60
C VAL A 112 0.44 4.25 -0.38
N LEU A 113 1.10 5.06 -1.20
CA LEU A 113 0.45 5.82 -2.27
C LEU A 113 0.34 4.94 -3.52
N VAL A 114 -0.89 4.65 -3.93
CA VAL A 114 -1.20 3.73 -5.02
C VAL A 114 -1.50 4.52 -6.30
N VAL A 115 -0.71 4.29 -7.34
CA VAL A 115 -0.85 4.97 -8.64
C VAL A 115 -0.91 3.93 -9.76
N SER A 116 -1.95 4.01 -10.61
CA SER A 116 -2.12 3.07 -11.71
C SER A 116 -1.20 3.40 -12.89
N ALA A 117 -0.51 2.40 -13.45
CA ALA A 117 0.32 2.55 -14.65
C ALA A 117 -0.50 2.82 -15.93
N THR A 118 -1.83 2.63 -15.86
CA THR A 118 -2.73 2.87 -17.00
C THR A 118 -3.14 4.33 -17.17
N GLU A 119 -2.74 5.20 -16.24
CA GLU A 119 -3.12 6.61 -16.23
C GLU A 119 -1.92 7.53 -16.51
N SER A 120 -2.21 8.76 -16.93
CA SER A 120 -1.16 9.76 -17.13
C SER A 120 -0.66 10.32 -15.78
N VAL A 121 0.59 10.76 -15.76
CA VAL A 121 1.21 11.43 -14.60
C VAL A 121 1.56 12.87 -15.00
N PRO A 122 1.28 13.87 -14.13
CA PRO A 122 0.54 13.81 -12.86
C PRO A 122 -0.98 13.71 -13.04
N GLN A 123 -1.64 13.10 -12.05
CA GLN A 123 -3.11 13.20 -11.91
C GLN A 123 -3.43 14.21 -10.80
N PRO A 124 -4.45 15.07 -10.97
CA PRO A 124 -4.83 16.04 -9.95
C PRO A 124 -5.10 15.39 -8.58
N GLN A 125 -5.75 14.22 -8.57
CA GLN A 125 -6.03 13.48 -7.35
C GLN A 125 -4.76 12.99 -6.64
N THR A 126 -3.69 12.67 -7.38
CA THR A 126 -2.41 12.29 -6.77
C THR A 126 -1.79 13.47 -6.04
N GLU A 127 -1.89 14.69 -6.60
CA GLU A 127 -1.44 15.93 -5.96
C GLU A 127 -2.25 16.20 -4.68
N GLU A 128 -3.58 16.08 -4.74
CA GLU A 128 -4.46 16.26 -3.58
C GLU A 128 -4.13 15.29 -2.45
N HIS A 129 -3.90 14.02 -2.78
CA HIS A 129 -3.50 13.02 -1.80
C HIS A 129 -2.15 13.32 -1.14
N LEU A 130 -1.16 13.78 -1.94
CA LEU A 130 0.12 14.22 -1.39
C LEU A 130 -0.01 15.41 -0.45
N MET A 131 -0.79 16.43 -0.85
CA MET A 131 -1.07 17.59 0.00
C MET A 131 -1.75 17.17 1.31
N ALA A 132 -2.66 16.20 1.24
CA ALA A 132 -3.29 15.66 2.44
C ALA A 132 -2.26 14.99 3.35
N LEU A 133 -1.41 14.09 2.85
CA LEU A 133 -0.36 13.43 3.61
C LEU A 133 0.61 14.45 4.23
N GLU A 134 0.99 15.49 3.50
CA GLU A 134 1.83 16.57 4.00
C GLU A 134 1.15 17.34 5.14
N THR A 135 -0.12 17.70 4.96
CA THR A 135 -0.90 18.44 5.96
C THR A 135 -1.01 17.69 7.29
N ILE A 136 -1.12 16.36 7.24
CA ILE A 136 -1.22 15.50 8.43
C ILE A 136 0.16 15.06 8.96
N GLY A 137 1.24 15.45 8.30
CA GLY A 137 2.61 15.22 8.74
C GLY A 137 3.14 13.81 8.47
N ILE A 138 2.53 13.04 7.56
CA ILE A 138 3.01 11.72 7.16
C ILE A 138 4.11 11.87 6.13
N SER A 139 5.33 11.48 6.51
CA SER A 139 6.53 11.50 5.65
C SER A 139 7.05 10.11 5.27
N ASN A 140 6.63 9.07 5.98
CA ASN A 140 7.00 7.68 5.70
C ASN A 140 6.10 7.14 4.59
N ILE A 141 6.52 7.30 3.33
CA ILE A 141 5.70 7.00 2.15
C ILE A 141 6.42 5.95 1.29
N VAL A 142 5.66 4.96 0.82
CA VAL A 142 6.04 4.03 -0.25
C VAL A 142 5.05 4.21 -1.40
N ILE A 143 5.53 4.16 -2.65
CA ILE A 143 4.69 4.33 -3.83
C ILE A 143 4.53 2.97 -4.52
N ALA A 144 3.29 2.55 -4.72
CA ALA A 144 2.95 1.35 -5.48
C ALA A 144 2.45 1.75 -6.88
N GLN A 145 3.24 1.47 -7.91
CA GLN A 145 2.83 1.58 -9.30
C GLN A 145 2.07 0.30 -9.67
N THR A 146 0.75 0.38 -9.71
CA THR A 146 -0.13 -0.79 -9.91
C THR A 146 -0.50 -1.01 -11.37
N LYS A 147 -1.14 -2.16 -11.66
CA LYS A 147 -1.67 -2.52 -12.97
C LYS A 147 -0.61 -2.53 -14.07
N ILE A 148 0.62 -2.90 -13.74
CA ILE A 148 1.71 -2.99 -14.74
C ILE A 148 1.47 -4.09 -15.78
N ASP A 149 0.58 -5.03 -15.49
CA ASP A 149 0.13 -6.11 -16.39
C ASP A 149 -0.82 -5.63 -17.49
N LEU A 150 -1.42 -4.45 -17.34
CA LEU A 150 -2.35 -3.86 -18.31
C LEU A 150 -1.67 -2.92 -19.33
N VAL A 151 -0.36 -2.73 -19.21
CA VAL A 151 0.44 -1.89 -20.11
C VAL A 151 1.66 -2.68 -20.58
N ASP A 152 2.25 -2.27 -21.70
CA ASP A 152 3.53 -2.84 -22.12
C ASP A 152 4.70 -2.34 -21.26
N LEU A 153 5.84 -3.01 -21.39
CA LEU A 153 7.03 -2.72 -20.58
C LEU A 153 7.59 -1.31 -20.81
N GLU A 154 7.49 -0.79 -22.03
CA GLU A 154 7.98 0.55 -22.38
C GLU A 154 7.10 1.60 -21.70
N THR A 155 5.78 1.46 -21.82
CA THR A 155 4.80 2.32 -21.15
C THR A 155 4.95 2.29 -19.63
N ALA A 156 5.16 1.11 -19.03
CA ALA A 156 5.35 0.98 -17.58
C ALA A 156 6.64 1.71 -17.12
N ARG A 157 7.72 1.63 -17.90
CA ARG A 157 8.99 2.31 -17.59
C ARG A 157 8.88 3.83 -17.77
N ASP A 158 8.27 4.29 -18.84
CA ASP A 158 8.04 5.73 -19.08
C ASP A 158 7.17 6.33 -17.96
N HIS A 159 6.11 5.63 -17.57
CA HIS A 159 5.28 6.02 -16.44
C HIS A 159 6.08 6.07 -15.12
N TYR A 160 6.96 5.10 -14.86
CA TYR A 160 7.83 5.07 -13.69
C TYR A 160 8.76 6.30 -13.63
N GLU A 161 9.41 6.67 -14.75
CA GLU A 161 10.29 7.85 -14.79
C GLU A 161 9.49 9.15 -14.60
N LYS A 162 8.28 9.25 -15.15
CA LYS A 162 7.38 10.39 -14.91
C LYS A 162 6.95 10.49 -13.45
N LEU A 163 6.64 9.37 -12.78
CA LEU A 163 6.37 9.35 -11.34
C LEU A 163 7.56 9.88 -10.55
N LYS A 164 8.75 9.41 -10.86
CA LYS A 164 9.99 9.81 -10.21
C LYS A 164 10.27 11.31 -10.37
N GLU A 165 10.07 11.85 -11.57
CA GLU A 165 10.19 13.30 -11.85
C GLU A 165 9.14 14.08 -11.04
N PHE A 166 7.87 13.65 -11.09
CA PHE A 166 6.78 14.28 -10.37
C PHE A 166 7.03 14.33 -8.85
N PHE A 167 7.44 13.22 -8.24
CA PHE A 167 7.69 13.17 -6.81
C PHE A 167 8.95 13.91 -6.36
N SER A 168 9.89 14.22 -7.25
CA SER A 168 11.19 14.85 -6.91
C SER A 168 11.06 16.17 -6.16
N GLY A 169 9.98 16.94 -6.40
CA GLY A 169 9.67 18.21 -5.73
C GLY A 169 8.71 18.11 -4.54
N THR A 170 8.39 16.91 -4.07
CA THR A 170 7.35 16.68 -3.06
C THR A 170 7.90 16.06 -1.78
N ILE A 171 7.04 15.88 -0.76
CA ILE A 171 7.39 15.12 0.46
C ILE A 171 7.79 13.67 0.16
N ALA A 172 7.33 13.11 -0.96
CA ALA A 172 7.61 11.75 -1.39
C ALA A 172 8.89 11.61 -2.25
N LYS A 173 9.74 12.64 -2.32
CA LYS A 173 10.96 12.66 -3.17
C LYS A 173 11.91 11.49 -2.96
N ASN A 174 11.96 10.94 -1.76
CA ASN A 174 12.82 9.81 -1.40
C ASN A 174 12.02 8.50 -1.25
N ALA A 175 10.71 8.52 -1.54
CA ALA A 175 9.88 7.34 -1.44
C ALA A 175 10.24 6.31 -2.53
N PRO A 176 10.42 5.04 -2.20
CA PRO A 176 10.63 4.01 -3.21
C PRO A 176 9.36 3.82 -4.05
N ILE A 177 9.54 3.65 -5.36
CA ILE A 177 8.46 3.35 -6.30
C ILE A 177 8.57 1.88 -6.68
N ILE A 178 7.54 1.09 -6.36
CA ILE A 178 7.53 -0.35 -6.59
C ILE A 178 6.47 -0.69 -7.65
N PRO A 179 6.89 -1.12 -8.85
CA PRO A 179 5.97 -1.62 -9.87
C PRO A 179 5.38 -2.97 -9.45
N ILE A 180 4.05 -3.07 -9.38
CA ILE A 180 3.36 -4.27 -8.92
C ILE A 180 2.17 -4.67 -9.78
N CYS A 181 1.85 -5.96 -9.78
CA CYS A 181 0.54 -6.47 -10.13
C CYS A 181 -0.02 -7.26 -8.93
N ALA A 182 -1.01 -6.69 -8.25
CA ALA A 182 -1.57 -7.29 -7.04
C ALA A 182 -2.35 -8.57 -7.32
N ASP A 183 -3.10 -8.63 -8.43
CA ASP A 183 -3.88 -9.81 -8.83
C ASP A 183 -2.99 -11.03 -9.14
N GLN A 184 -1.79 -10.80 -9.67
CA GLN A 184 -0.83 -11.85 -10.03
C GLN A 184 0.28 -12.03 -8.99
N ASN A 185 0.24 -11.31 -7.88
CA ASN A 185 1.28 -11.29 -6.83
C ASN A 185 2.68 -10.91 -7.36
N ILE A 186 2.76 -10.12 -8.45
CA ILE A 186 4.03 -9.67 -9.01
C ILE A 186 4.60 -8.55 -8.14
N ASN A 187 5.85 -8.71 -7.70
CA ASN A 187 6.62 -7.77 -6.88
C ASN A 187 6.01 -7.43 -5.50
N ILE A 188 5.07 -8.24 -4.99
CA ILE A 188 4.53 -8.05 -3.64
C ILE A 188 5.62 -8.21 -2.57
N ASN A 189 6.55 -9.14 -2.76
CA ASN A 189 7.73 -9.29 -1.88
C ASN A 189 8.58 -8.01 -1.81
N SER A 190 8.79 -7.34 -2.96
CA SER A 190 9.52 -6.07 -3.04
C SER A 190 8.77 -4.94 -2.34
N LEU A 191 7.45 -4.94 -2.45
CA LEU A 191 6.61 -3.97 -1.74
C LEU A 191 6.68 -4.18 -0.22
N ILE A 192 6.58 -5.42 0.26
CA ILE A 192 6.71 -5.75 1.69
C ILE A 192 8.08 -5.30 2.20
N LYS A 193 9.17 -5.62 1.48
CA LYS A 193 10.52 -5.16 1.81
C LYS A 193 10.57 -3.64 1.95
N SER A 194 10.03 -2.92 0.97
CA SER A 194 10.05 -1.45 0.98
C SER A 194 9.23 -0.86 2.12
N ILE A 195 8.12 -1.47 2.49
CA ILE A 195 7.34 -1.07 3.67
C ILE A 195 8.15 -1.29 4.95
N GLU A 196 8.84 -2.44 5.08
CA GLU A 196 9.70 -2.73 6.24
C GLU A 196 10.85 -1.73 6.41
N GLU A 197 11.45 -1.29 5.29
CA GLU A 197 12.61 -0.40 5.30
C GLU A 197 12.24 1.09 5.48
N HIS A 198 11.05 1.52 5.02
CA HIS A 198 10.70 2.94 4.92
C HIS A 198 9.57 3.39 5.86
N ILE A 199 8.79 2.46 6.42
CA ILE A 199 7.73 2.78 7.37
C ILE A 199 8.06 2.11 8.71
N PRO A 200 8.80 2.80 9.61
CA PRO A 200 9.19 2.23 10.89
C PRO A 200 8.00 2.07 11.83
N THR A 201 8.11 1.12 12.77
CA THR A 201 7.18 1.04 13.92
C THR A 201 7.33 2.31 14.78
N PRO A 202 6.24 2.99 15.13
CA PRO A 202 6.29 4.17 16.00
C PRO A 202 6.85 3.83 17.36
N LYS A 203 7.51 4.81 17.99
CA LYS A 203 8.15 4.65 19.30
C LYS A 203 7.15 4.89 20.43
#